data_d832d1c935a151fceab8e79388a673cb
#
_entry.id   d832d1c935a151fceab8e79388a673cb
#
_cell.length_a   1.000
_cell.length_b   1.000
_cell.length_c   1.000
_cell.angle_alpha   90.00
_cell.angle_beta   90.00
_cell.angle_gamma   90.00
#
_symmetry.space_group_name_H-M   'P 1'
#
loop_
_entity.id
_entity.type
_entity.pdbx_description
1 polymer ?
#
loop_
_entity_poly.entity_id
_entity_poly.type
_entity_poly.pdbx_seq_one_letter_code
_entity_poly.pdbx_strand_id
1 'polypeptide(L)'
;MVQIAHINKSFGPQQVLKDVTLSIPEGQVLGLLGPNGAGKSTLMKILIGLWKADSGTIQVPERIGYLPENNPLYEEMYVSEYLQFMSELTGIPGFRDTETLIERVGLTPERHKHIRELSKGFRQRVGLAQALLGDPQLLILDEPTTGLDPNQLVEIRALIRELGKERTVILSTHIMQEVREMCDRVVILDHGEIRADQPINEIKDLEALFHQKTSRPVNQ
;
A
#
# COMPACT_ATOMS: atom_id res chain seq x y z
N MET A 1 -13.67 7.42 3.72
CA MET A 1 -12.90 8.62 3.29
C MET A 1 -11.68 8.81 4.18
N VAL A 2 -10.50 9.11 3.63
CA VAL A 2 -9.27 9.43 4.37
C VAL A 2 -9.02 10.95 4.28
N GLN A 3 -8.75 11.59 5.41
CA GLN A 3 -8.42 13.02 5.48
C GLN A 3 -7.07 13.18 6.19
N ILE A 4 -6.17 13.91 5.57
CA ILE A 4 -4.83 14.22 6.07
C ILE A 4 -4.70 15.75 5.97
N ALA A 5 -4.46 16.43 7.08
CA ALA A 5 -4.36 17.88 7.10
C ALA A 5 -3.10 18.33 7.86
N HIS A 6 -2.22 19.02 7.15
CA HIS A 6 -1.03 19.69 7.66
C HIS A 6 -0.06 18.78 8.43
N ILE A 7 0.13 17.54 7.94
CA ILE A 7 0.98 16.55 8.59
C ILE A 7 2.45 16.91 8.43
N ASN A 8 3.12 17.04 9.57
CA ASN A 8 4.56 17.20 9.67
C ASN A 8 5.17 16.03 10.47
N LYS A 9 6.36 15.58 10.04
CA LYS A 9 7.11 14.53 10.73
C LYS A 9 8.61 14.73 10.58
N SER A 10 9.32 14.68 11.71
CA SER A 10 10.77 14.74 11.77
C SER A 10 11.34 13.55 12.53
N PHE A 11 12.53 13.13 12.19
CA PHE A 11 13.35 12.17 12.94
C PHE A 11 14.69 12.84 13.26
N GLY A 12 14.85 13.27 14.51
CA GLY A 12 15.97 14.11 14.91
C GLY A 12 15.96 15.42 14.11
N PRO A 13 17.08 15.79 13.48
CA PRO A 13 17.17 17.04 12.70
C PRO A 13 16.52 16.95 11.32
N GLN A 14 16.18 15.76 10.85
CA GLN A 14 15.65 15.53 9.50
C GLN A 14 14.12 15.61 9.48
N GLN A 15 13.58 16.66 8.83
CA GLN A 15 12.15 16.74 8.53
C GLN A 15 11.83 15.86 7.30
N VAL A 16 11.02 14.83 7.49
CA VAL A 16 10.67 13.82 6.46
C VAL A 16 9.33 14.12 5.80
N LEU A 17 8.35 14.66 6.54
CA LEU A 17 7.08 15.15 5.98
C LEU A 17 6.90 16.62 6.34
N LYS A 18 6.44 17.39 5.34
CA LYS A 18 6.34 18.85 5.41
C LYS A 18 4.98 19.27 4.92
N ASP A 19 4.11 19.63 5.84
CA ASP A 19 2.77 20.19 5.56
C ASP A 19 1.93 19.34 4.58
N VAL A 20 1.96 18.01 4.75
CA VAL A 20 1.25 17.10 3.87
C VAL A 20 -0.25 17.20 4.13
N THR A 21 -0.98 17.62 3.09
CA THR A 21 -2.45 17.71 3.11
C THR A 21 -3.02 16.93 1.92
N LEU A 22 -3.92 15.97 2.20
CA LEU A 22 -4.49 15.08 1.19
C LEU A 22 -5.86 14.59 1.62
N SER A 23 -6.81 14.58 0.69
CA SER A 23 -8.13 13.98 0.87
C SER A 23 -8.32 12.84 -0.13
N ILE A 24 -8.69 11.65 0.35
CA ILE A 24 -8.88 10.46 -0.48
C ILE A 24 -10.33 9.99 -0.33
N PRO A 25 -11.15 10.14 -1.37
CA PRO A 25 -12.51 9.57 -1.40
C PRO A 25 -12.50 8.05 -1.25
N GLU A 26 -13.65 7.48 -0.94
CA GLU A 26 -13.83 6.03 -0.89
C GLU A 26 -13.88 5.43 -2.29
N GLY A 27 -13.46 4.16 -2.40
CA GLY A 27 -13.64 3.36 -3.62
C GLY A 27 -12.70 3.76 -4.76
N GLN A 28 -11.43 4.08 -4.47
CA GLN A 28 -10.42 4.31 -5.50
C GLN A 28 -9.08 3.69 -5.15
N VAL A 29 -8.26 3.44 -6.14
CA VAL A 29 -6.85 3.09 -6.00
C VAL A 29 -6.00 4.34 -6.16
N LEU A 30 -5.37 4.78 -5.07
CA LEU A 30 -4.41 5.90 -5.06
C LEU A 30 -2.98 5.39 -5.13
N GLY A 31 -2.22 5.82 -6.14
CA GLY A 31 -0.77 5.61 -6.22
C GLY A 31 -0.01 6.74 -5.53
N LEU A 32 0.75 6.40 -4.49
CA LEU A 32 1.70 7.31 -3.86
C LEU A 32 3.06 7.12 -4.53
N LEU A 33 3.34 7.91 -5.55
CA LEU A 33 4.55 7.84 -6.37
C LEU A 33 5.63 8.77 -5.82
N GLY A 34 6.88 8.34 -5.81
CA GLY A 34 8.00 9.18 -5.41
C GLY A 34 9.31 8.41 -5.29
N PRO A 35 10.45 9.10 -5.31
CA PRO A 35 11.75 8.47 -5.15
C PRO A 35 11.91 7.84 -3.75
N ASN A 36 12.96 7.02 -3.60
CA ASN A 36 13.32 6.51 -2.28
C ASN A 36 13.69 7.67 -1.34
N GLY A 37 13.21 7.61 -0.11
CA GLY A 37 13.40 8.69 0.87
C GLY A 37 12.41 9.87 0.72
N ALA A 38 11.46 9.85 -0.22
CA ALA A 38 10.46 10.91 -0.37
C ALA A 38 9.51 11.07 0.81
N GLY A 39 9.37 10.05 1.68
CA GLY A 39 8.47 10.05 2.83
C GLY A 39 7.26 9.13 2.69
N LYS A 40 7.15 8.33 1.61
CA LYS A 40 6.00 7.45 1.34
C LYS A 40 5.69 6.49 2.49
N SER A 41 6.64 5.64 2.87
CA SER A 41 6.46 4.67 3.96
C SER A 41 6.27 5.36 5.32
N THR A 42 6.84 6.57 5.52
CA THR A 42 6.59 7.38 6.72
C THR A 42 5.13 7.80 6.79
N LEU A 43 4.57 8.33 5.70
CA LEU A 43 3.17 8.73 5.64
C LEU A 43 2.25 7.52 5.88
N MET A 44 2.53 6.38 5.23
CA MET A 44 1.75 5.15 5.43
C MET A 44 1.78 4.66 6.87
N LYS A 45 2.96 4.64 7.52
CA LYS A 45 3.10 4.25 8.94
C LYS A 45 2.38 5.19 9.89
N ILE A 46 2.22 6.46 9.53
CA ILE A 46 1.41 7.42 10.28
C ILE A 46 -0.09 7.13 10.09
N LEU A 47 -0.52 6.82 8.86
CA LEU A 47 -1.93 6.49 8.56
C LEU A 47 -2.43 5.25 9.32
N ILE A 48 -1.58 4.24 9.48
CA ILE A 48 -1.92 3.02 10.25
C ILE A 48 -1.73 3.19 11.77
N GLY A 49 -1.32 4.38 12.23
CA GLY A 49 -1.11 4.65 13.66
C GLY A 49 0.19 4.07 14.25
N LEU A 50 1.08 3.50 13.43
CA LEU A 50 2.36 2.96 13.90
C LEU A 50 3.32 4.08 14.34
N TRP A 51 3.27 5.22 13.67
CA TRP A 51 4.02 6.42 14.03
C TRP A 51 3.10 7.61 14.24
N LYS A 52 3.41 8.43 15.24
CA LYS A 52 2.69 9.67 15.51
C LYS A 52 3.27 10.81 14.67
N ALA A 53 2.41 11.59 14.02
CA ALA A 53 2.80 12.87 13.43
C ALA A 53 3.24 13.87 14.49
N ASP A 54 4.14 14.78 14.15
CA ASP A 54 4.57 15.85 15.07
C ASP A 54 3.53 16.96 15.14
N SER A 55 2.81 17.21 14.04
CA SER A 55 1.66 18.12 13.97
C SER A 55 0.71 17.72 12.86
N GLY A 56 -0.48 18.33 12.84
CA GLY A 56 -1.54 18.06 11.87
C GLY A 56 -2.60 17.11 12.41
N THR A 57 -3.56 16.76 11.57
CA THR A 57 -4.67 15.87 11.91
C THR A 57 -4.88 14.80 10.85
N ILE A 58 -5.31 13.62 11.29
CA ILE A 58 -5.60 12.47 10.43
C ILE A 58 -6.95 11.92 10.81
N GLN A 59 -7.76 11.67 9.80
CA GLN A 59 -8.99 10.91 9.92
C GLN A 59 -8.95 9.76 8.93
N VAL A 60 -9.01 8.54 9.45
CA VAL A 60 -8.99 7.29 8.68
C VAL A 60 -10.13 6.38 9.13
N PRO A 61 -10.57 5.43 8.31
CA PRO A 61 -11.51 4.40 8.73
C PRO A 61 -10.97 3.58 9.90
N GLU A 62 -11.87 2.99 10.68
CA GLU A 62 -11.50 2.17 11.84
C GLU A 62 -10.72 0.91 11.45
N ARG A 63 -11.11 0.28 10.32
CA ARG A 63 -10.48 -0.96 9.85
C ARG A 63 -9.54 -0.67 8.70
N ILE A 64 -8.25 -0.85 8.97
CA ILE A 64 -7.15 -0.63 8.03
C ILE A 64 -6.38 -1.94 7.87
N GLY A 65 -6.20 -2.39 6.63
CA GLY A 65 -5.26 -3.45 6.29
C GLY A 65 -3.92 -2.86 5.83
N TYR A 66 -2.83 -3.50 6.21
CA TYR A 66 -1.49 -3.04 5.85
C TYR A 66 -0.60 -4.17 5.38
N LEU A 67 -0.02 -4.01 4.19
CA LEU A 67 1.05 -4.85 3.66
C LEU A 67 2.35 -4.04 3.67
N PRO A 68 3.30 -4.32 4.56
CA PRO A 68 4.61 -3.65 4.56
C PRO A 68 5.51 -4.17 3.43
N GLU A 69 6.45 -3.35 2.98
CA GLU A 69 7.43 -3.69 1.93
C GLU A 69 8.16 -5.02 2.18
N ASN A 70 8.61 -5.23 3.42
CA ASN A 70 9.37 -6.44 3.78
C ASN A 70 8.52 -7.68 3.97
N ASN A 71 7.18 -7.54 4.01
CA ASN A 71 6.22 -8.62 4.15
C ASN A 71 6.66 -9.70 5.18
N PRO A 72 6.77 -9.37 6.49
CA PRO A 72 7.27 -10.30 7.51
C PRO A 72 6.23 -11.39 7.78
N LEU A 73 6.55 -12.62 7.42
CA LEU A 73 5.69 -13.79 7.58
C LEU A 73 6.35 -14.82 8.52
N TYR A 74 5.56 -15.64 9.19
CA TYR A 74 6.08 -16.77 9.99
C TYR A 74 6.37 -17.95 9.06
N GLU A 75 7.60 -18.00 8.56
CA GLU A 75 8.03 -18.89 7.48
C GLU A 75 7.86 -20.38 7.77
N GLU A 76 7.85 -20.78 9.05
CA GLU A 76 7.69 -22.18 9.49
C GLU A 76 6.23 -22.65 9.56
N MET A 77 5.26 -21.72 9.44
CA MET A 77 3.84 -22.07 9.45
C MET A 77 3.36 -22.47 8.06
N TYR A 78 2.33 -23.32 8.01
CA TYR A 78 1.56 -23.54 6.77
C TYR A 78 0.74 -22.29 6.44
N VAL A 79 0.48 -22.05 5.15
CA VAL A 79 -0.30 -20.89 4.70
C VAL A 79 -1.65 -20.78 5.39
N SER A 80 -2.42 -21.89 5.41
CA SER A 80 -3.76 -21.92 6.04
C SER A 80 -3.68 -21.71 7.55
N GLU A 81 -2.71 -22.32 8.22
CA GLU A 81 -2.46 -22.17 9.66
C GLU A 81 -2.11 -20.72 10.01
N TYR A 82 -1.21 -20.11 9.24
CA TYR A 82 -0.81 -18.72 9.41
C TYR A 82 -1.99 -17.75 9.31
N LEU A 83 -2.78 -17.88 8.26
CA LEU A 83 -3.93 -17.00 8.05
C LEU A 83 -5.01 -17.20 9.12
N GLN A 84 -5.24 -18.43 9.57
CA GLN A 84 -6.14 -18.69 10.68
C GLN A 84 -5.62 -18.06 11.97
N PHE A 85 -4.36 -18.25 12.31
CA PHE A 85 -3.71 -17.65 13.47
C PHE A 85 -3.81 -16.14 13.46
N MET A 86 -3.50 -15.51 12.32
CA MET A 86 -3.61 -14.05 12.16
C MET A 86 -5.06 -13.57 12.26
N SER A 87 -6.03 -14.33 11.74
CA SER A 87 -7.45 -14.01 11.86
C SER A 87 -7.91 -14.02 13.34
N GLU A 88 -7.45 -14.97 14.14
CA GLU A 88 -7.76 -15.03 15.57
C GLU A 88 -7.18 -13.85 16.34
N LEU A 89 -5.96 -13.39 15.95
CA LEU A 89 -5.33 -12.22 16.55
C LEU A 89 -6.06 -10.90 16.27
N THR A 90 -6.76 -10.77 15.15
CA THR A 90 -7.53 -9.54 14.85
C THR A 90 -8.68 -9.31 15.84
N GLY A 91 -9.16 -10.37 16.47
CA GLY A 91 -10.27 -10.31 17.44
C GLY A 91 -11.60 -9.85 16.85
N ILE A 92 -11.74 -9.78 15.52
CA ILE A 92 -12.96 -9.31 14.85
C ILE A 92 -13.95 -10.48 14.76
N PRO A 93 -15.11 -10.41 15.48
CA PRO A 93 -16.11 -11.46 15.42
C PRO A 93 -16.67 -11.63 14.00
N GLY A 94 -16.80 -12.88 13.55
CA GLY A 94 -17.42 -13.22 12.25
C GLY A 94 -16.45 -13.22 11.05
N PHE A 95 -15.23 -12.72 11.18
CA PHE A 95 -14.24 -12.76 10.10
C PHE A 95 -13.30 -13.96 10.27
N ARG A 96 -13.85 -15.19 10.14
CA ARG A 96 -13.08 -16.44 10.25
C ARG A 96 -13.01 -17.22 8.94
N ASP A 97 -13.57 -16.68 7.87
CA ASP A 97 -13.56 -17.37 6.57
C ASP A 97 -12.22 -17.11 5.84
N THR A 98 -11.19 -17.75 6.37
CA THR A 98 -9.85 -17.72 5.76
C THR A 98 -9.80 -18.53 4.46
N GLU A 99 -10.72 -19.50 4.26
CA GLU A 99 -10.79 -20.31 3.03
C GLU A 99 -11.21 -19.45 1.84
N THR A 100 -12.30 -18.69 1.95
CA THR A 100 -12.72 -17.75 0.91
C THR A 100 -11.62 -16.73 0.59
N LEU A 101 -10.87 -16.28 1.62
CA LEU A 101 -9.77 -15.35 1.42
C LEU A 101 -8.59 -16.00 0.67
N ILE A 102 -8.24 -17.26 1.01
CA ILE A 102 -7.23 -18.07 0.32
C ILE A 102 -7.57 -18.21 -1.17
N GLU A 103 -8.83 -18.53 -1.48
CA GLU A 103 -9.32 -18.62 -2.86
C GLU A 103 -9.20 -17.28 -3.58
N ARG A 104 -9.67 -16.21 -2.96
CA ARG A 104 -9.70 -14.86 -3.53
C ARG A 104 -8.32 -14.34 -3.93
N VAL A 105 -7.30 -14.63 -3.13
CA VAL A 105 -5.92 -14.20 -3.44
C VAL A 105 -5.14 -15.24 -4.28
N GLY A 106 -5.77 -16.34 -4.68
CA GLY A 106 -5.17 -17.39 -5.51
C GLY A 106 -4.13 -18.24 -4.77
N LEU A 107 -4.34 -18.52 -3.48
CA LEU A 107 -3.46 -19.34 -2.64
C LEU A 107 -3.91 -20.79 -2.51
N THR A 108 -5.05 -21.20 -3.09
CA THR A 108 -5.61 -22.54 -2.98
C THR A 108 -4.60 -23.67 -3.27
N PRO A 109 -3.75 -23.60 -4.33
CA PRO A 109 -2.75 -24.67 -4.59
C PRO A 109 -1.65 -24.74 -3.54
N GLU A 110 -1.39 -23.65 -2.83
CA GLU A 110 -0.26 -23.48 -1.91
C GLU A 110 -0.65 -23.58 -0.44
N ARG A 111 -1.95 -23.71 -0.12
CA ARG A 111 -2.48 -23.57 1.24
C ARG A 111 -1.90 -24.52 2.28
N HIS A 112 -1.42 -25.71 1.84
CA HIS A 112 -0.82 -26.73 2.69
C HIS A 112 0.70 -26.77 2.65
N LYS A 113 1.35 -25.78 2.02
CA LYS A 113 2.81 -25.63 2.03
C LYS A 113 3.25 -24.72 3.16
N HIS A 114 4.47 -24.93 3.65
CA HIS A 114 5.13 -23.95 4.51
C HIS A 114 5.39 -22.65 3.75
N ILE A 115 5.26 -21.51 4.42
CA ILE A 115 5.47 -20.20 3.80
C ILE A 115 6.88 -20.06 3.24
N ARG A 116 7.91 -20.68 3.88
CA ARG A 116 9.30 -20.70 3.38
C ARG A 116 9.45 -21.36 2.01
N GLU A 117 8.54 -22.28 1.64
CA GLU A 117 8.59 -23.02 0.38
C GLU A 117 7.96 -22.24 -0.79
N LEU A 118 7.32 -21.13 -0.50
CA LEU A 118 6.62 -20.33 -1.48
C LEU A 118 7.56 -19.46 -2.32
N SER A 119 7.21 -19.26 -3.58
CA SER A 119 7.82 -18.20 -4.39
C SER A 119 7.54 -16.82 -3.78
N LYS A 120 8.32 -15.82 -4.18
CA LYS A 120 8.12 -14.43 -3.71
C LYS A 120 6.69 -13.94 -4.00
N GLY A 121 6.13 -14.24 -5.18
CA GLY A 121 4.76 -13.86 -5.54
C GLY A 121 3.71 -14.50 -4.65
N PHE A 122 3.86 -15.78 -4.31
CA PHE A 122 2.95 -16.43 -3.37
C PHE A 122 3.10 -15.90 -1.95
N ARG A 123 4.31 -15.59 -1.48
CA ARG A 123 4.50 -14.89 -0.19
C ARG A 123 3.82 -13.52 -0.19
N GLN A 124 3.88 -12.79 -1.30
CA GLN A 124 3.17 -11.51 -1.44
C GLN A 124 1.66 -11.66 -1.34
N ARG A 125 1.10 -12.72 -1.92
CA ARG A 125 -0.33 -13.06 -1.78
C ARG A 125 -0.71 -13.43 -0.34
N VAL A 126 0.17 -14.12 0.40
CA VAL A 126 -0.06 -14.40 1.83
C VAL A 126 -0.11 -13.09 2.62
N GLY A 127 0.82 -12.17 2.41
CA GLY A 127 0.81 -10.85 3.06
C GLY A 127 -0.42 -10.03 2.68
N LEU A 128 -0.85 -10.09 1.41
CA LEU A 128 -2.07 -9.43 0.97
C LEU A 128 -3.32 -10.05 1.60
N ALA A 129 -3.39 -11.39 1.71
CA ALA A 129 -4.45 -12.07 2.44
C ALA A 129 -4.49 -11.63 3.91
N GLN A 130 -3.34 -11.58 4.57
CA GLN A 130 -3.24 -11.06 5.94
C GLN A 130 -3.76 -9.63 6.04
N ALA A 131 -3.37 -8.75 5.12
CA ALA A 131 -3.83 -7.35 5.11
C ALA A 131 -5.35 -7.23 4.88
N LEU A 132 -5.98 -8.23 4.27
CA LEU A 132 -7.43 -8.29 4.03
C LEU A 132 -8.23 -8.88 5.20
N LEU A 133 -7.56 -9.48 6.20
CA LEU A 133 -8.24 -9.97 7.39
C LEU A 133 -8.99 -8.83 8.09
N GLY A 134 -10.18 -9.14 8.59
CA GLY A 134 -11.03 -8.13 9.23
C GLY A 134 -11.79 -7.23 8.25
N ASP A 135 -11.80 -7.52 6.96
CA ASP A 135 -12.50 -6.75 5.92
C ASP A 135 -12.24 -5.24 6.02
N PRO A 136 -11.00 -4.77 5.77
CA PRO A 136 -10.64 -3.38 5.93
C PRO A 136 -11.33 -2.49 4.90
N GLN A 137 -11.72 -1.29 5.34
CA GLN A 137 -12.27 -0.23 4.47
C GLN A 137 -11.14 0.52 3.74
N LEU A 138 -9.95 0.53 4.32
CA LEU A 138 -8.73 1.10 3.75
C LEU A 138 -7.65 0.02 3.71
N LEU A 139 -7.09 -0.20 2.52
CA LEU A 139 -5.95 -1.10 2.32
C LEU A 139 -4.72 -0.26 1.95
N ILE A 140 -3.65 -0.41 2.72
CA ILE A 140 -2.38 0.29 2.49
C ILE A 140 -1.33 -0.75 2.10
N LEU A 141 -0.71 -0.57 0.93
CA LEU A 141 0.25 -1.49 0.34
C LEU A 141 1.58 -0.78 0.08
N ASP A 142 2.62 -1.15 0.81
CA ASP A 142 3.95 -0.53 0.67
C ASP A 142 4.80 -1.36 -0.32
N GLU A 143 5.02 -0.84 -1.52
CA GLU A 143 5.77 -1.48 -2.63
C GLU A 143 5.30 -2.91 -2.95
N PRO A 144 3.99 -3.14 -3.20
CA PRO A 144 3.40 -4.49 -3.25
C PRO A 144 3.91 -5.38 -4.38
N THR A 145 4.58 -4.83 -5.37
CA THR A 145 5.01 -5.49 -6.60
C THR A 145 6.52 -5.69 -6.69
N THR A 146 7.27 -5.18 -5.70
CA THR A 146 8.74 -5.20 -5.73
C THR A 146 9.32 -6.61 -5.82
N GLY A 147 10.10 -6.86 -6.89
CA GLY A 147 10.85 -8.10 -7.11
C GLY A 147 9.99 -9.30 -7.50
N LEU A 148 8.81 -9.07 -8.05
CA LEU A 148 7.98 -10.07 -8.71
C LEU A 148 8.42 -10.26 -10.16
N ASP A 149 8.26 -11.48 -10.68
CA ASP A 149 8.44 -11.75 -12.10
C ASP A 149 7.27 -11.19 -12.94
N PRO A 150 7.41 -11.08 -14.28
CA PRO A 150 6.38 -10.46 -15.14
C PRO A 150 5.00 -11.10 -15.04
N ASN A 151 4.90 -12.42 -14.88
CA ASN A 151 3.60 -13.10 -14.76
C ASN A 151 2.95 -12.80 -13.42
N GLN A 152 3.72 -12.87 -12.32
CA GLN A 152 3.27 -12.51 -10.99
C GLN A 152 2.82 -11.05 -10.89
N LEU A 153 3.51 -10.14 -11.59
CA LEU A 153 3.13 -8.73 -11.67
C LEU A 153 1.73 -8.56 -12.25
N VAL A 154 1.43 -9.22 -13.38
CA VAL A 154 0.11 -9.14 -14.02
C VAL A 154 -0.99 -9.59 -13.07
N GLU A 155 -0.79 -10.70 -12.38
CA GLU A 155 -1.77 -11.27 -11.47
C GLU A 155 -2.00 -10.40 -10.22
N ILE A 156 -0.93 -9.90 -9.58
CA ILE A 156 -1.03 -9.02 -8.41
C ILE A 156 -1.69 -7.69 -8.77
N ARG A 157 -1.37 -7.10 -9.92
CA ARG A 157 -2.00 -5.88 -10.42
C ARG A 157 -3.50 -6.06 -10.64
N ALA A 158 -3.90 -7.18 -11.26
CA ALA A 158 -5.31 -7.49 -11.45
C ALA A 158 -6.05 -7.60 -10.11
N LEU A 159 -5.45 -8.29 -9.14
CA LEU A 159 -6.00 -8.45 -7.80
C LEU A 159 -6.15 -7.10 -7.07
N ILE A 160 -5.12 -6.23 -7.10
CA ILE A 160 -5.18 -4.89 -6.48
C ILE A 160 -6.30 -4.04 -7.12
N ARG A 161 -6.44 -4.07 -8.45
CA ARG A 161 -7.53 -3.36 -9.14
C ARG A 161 -8.92 -3.87 -8.74
N GLU A 162 -9.07 -5.18 -8.59
CA GLU A 162 -10.32 -5.79 -8.13
C GLU A 162 -10.66 -5.33 -6.72
N LEU A 163 -9.69 -5.37 -5.81
CA LEU A 163 -9.86 -4.90 -4.44
C LEU A 163 -10.24 -3.42 -4.38
N GLY A 164 -9.69 -2.59 -5.27
CA GLY A 164 -10.00 -1.17 -5.38
C GLY A 164 -11.44 -0.85 -5.75
N LYS A 165 -12.19 -1.79 -6.36
CA LYS A 165 -13.62 -1.61 -6.65
C LYS A 165 -14.50 -1.67 -5.40
N GLU A 166 -14.04 -2.34 -4.36
CA GLU A 166 -14.81 -2.58 -3.14
C GLU A 166 -14.36 -1.69 -1.97
N ARG A 167 -13.13 -1.20 -2.00
CA ARG A 167 -12.51 -0.45 -0.90
C ARG A 167 -11.50 0.58 -1.39
N THR A 168 -11.12 1.50 -0.53
CA THR A 168 -10.03 2.43 -0.82
C THR A 168 -8.70 1.71 -0.70
N VAL A 169 -7.84 1.86 -1.70
CA VAL A 169 -6.47 1.32 -1.70
C VAL A 169 -5.48 2.47 -1.84
N ILE A 170 -4.48 2.51 -0.98
CA ILE A 170 -3.31 3.38 -1.12
C ILE A 170 -2.11 2.47 -1.36
N LEU A 171 -1.46 2.59 -2.49
CA LEU A 171 -0.22 1.86 -2.74
C LEU A 171 0.95 2.82 -2.94
N SER A 172 2.09 2.50 -2.35
CA SER A 172 3.35 3.18 -2.67
C SER A 172 4.05 2.45 -3.80
N THR A 173 4.68 3.21 -4.66
CA THR A 173 5.61 2.68 -5.66
C THR A 173 6.56 3.78 -6.16
N HIS A 174 7.68 3.36 -6.72
CA HIS A 174 8.58 4.22 -7.48
C HIS A 174 8.52 3.91 -8.99
N ILE A 175 7.63 3.00 -9.41
CA ILE A 175 7.48 2.51 -10.80
C ILE A 175 6.24 3.13 -11.43
N MET A 176 6.43 4.03 -12.39
CA MET A 176 5.36 4.79 -13.04
C MET A 176 4.38 3.90 -13.83
N GLN A 177 4.89 2.81 -14.42
CA GLN A 177 4.04 1.85 -15.12
C GLN A 177 3.00 1.21 -14.20
N GLU A 178 3.36 0.92 -12.95
CA GLU A 178 2.44 0.35 -11.97
C GLU A 178 1.30 1.32 -11.66
N VAL A 179 1.62 2.60 -11.48
CA VAL A 179 0.61 3.65 -11.27
C VAL A 179 -0.36 3.71 -12.44
N ARG A 180 0.14 3.67 -13.68
CA ARG A 180 -0.73 3.68 -14.88
C ARG A 180 -1.64 2.47 -14.98
N GLU A 181 -1.14 1.29 -14.57
CA GLU A 181 -1.88 0.04 -14.72
C GLU A 181 -2.87 -0.23 -13.58
N MET A 182 -2.62 0.29 -12.37
CA MET A 182 -3.43 -0.04 -11.19
C MET A 182 -4.23 1.12 -10.61
N CYS A 183 -3.79 2.37 -10.79
CA CYS A 183 -4.31 3.48 -10.02
C CYS A 183 -5.33 4.32 -10.80
N ASP A 184 -6.30 4.88 -10.08
CA ASP A 184 -7.25 5.86 -10.59
C ASP A 184 -6.69 7.28 -10.46
N ARG A 185 -5.84 7.51 -9.45
CA ARG A 185 -5.25 8.79 -9.08
C ARG A 185 -3.82 8.61 -8.62
N VAL A 186 -2.96 9.59 -8.91
CA VAL A 186 -1.58 9.62 -8.45
C VAL A 186 -1.32 10.86 -7.61
N VAL A 187 -0.63 10.64 -6.50
CA VAL A 187 0.01 11.68 -5.69
C VAL A 187 1.51 11.53 -5.81
N ILE A 188 2.20 12.55 -6.29
CA ILE A 188 3.66 12.58 -6.33
C ILE A 188 4.17 13.22 -5.05
N LEU A 189 4.89 12.43 -4.26
CA LEU A 189 5.57 12.87 -3.04
C LEU A 189 7.06 12.99 -3.31
N ASP A 190 7.65 14.15 -2.99
CA ASP A 190 9.08 14.37 -3.10
C ASP A 190 9.57 15.25 -1.96
N HIS A 191 10.68 14.86 -1.31
CA HIS A 191 11.26 15.55 -0.16
C HIS A 191 10.26 15.92 0.96
N GLY A 192 9.27 15.04 1.16
CA GLY A 192 8.24 15.19 2.19
C GLY A 192 7.08 16.12 1.82
N GLU A 193 6.99 16.59 0.59
CA GLU A 193 5.94 17.49 0.12
C GLU A 193 5.16 16.86 -1.03
N ILE A 194 3.85 17.11 -1.10
CA ILE A 194 3.03 16.74 -2.27
C ILE A 194 3.37 17.70 -3.41
N ARG A 195 3.90 17.16 -4.51
CA ARG A 195 4.28 17.91 -5.71
C ARG A 195 3.22 17.91 -6.81
N ALA A 196 2.41 16.87 -6.84
CA ALA A 196 1.25 16.75 -7.73
C ALA A 196 0.20 15.82 -7.12
N ASP A 197 -1.04 16.03 -7.50
CA ASP A 197 -2.19 15.24 -7.10
C ASP A 197 -3.22 15.31 -8.23
N GLN A 198 -3.36 14.24 -9.02
CA GLN A 198 -4.15 14.24 -10.25
C GLN A 198 -4.77 12.86 -10.55
N PRO A 199 -5.97 12.82 -11.17
CA PRO A 199 -6.51 11.60 -11.78
C PRO A 199 -5.60 11.09 -12.91
N ILE A 200 -5.40 9.78 -13.00
CA ILE A 200 -4.51 9.16 -14.01
C ILE A 200 -4.99 9.42 -15.45
N ASN A 201 -6.29 9.44 -15.67
CA ASN A 201 -6.88 9.66 -16.99
C ASN A 201 -6.65 11.09 -17.54
N GLU A 202 -6.29 12.06 -16.70
CA GLU A 202 -5.95 13.42 -17.09
C GLU A 202 -4.46 13.60 -17.44
N ILE A 203 -3.63 12.60 -17.11
CA ILE A 203 -2.18 12.67 -17.29
C ILE A 203 -1.79 12.04 -18.63
N LYS A 204 -1.37 12.86 -19.60
CA LYS A 204 -0.89 12.39 -20.91
C LYS A 204 0.44 11.65 -20.80
N ASP A 205 1.38 12.21 -20.05
CA ASP A 205 2.73 11.69 -19.85
C ASP A 205 3.12 11.76 -18.37
N LEU A 206 3.05 10.60 -17.70
CA LEU A 206 3.37 10.51 -16.28
C LEU A 206 4.88 10.64 -16.01
N GLU A 207 5.72 10.20 -16.96
CA GLU A 207 7.17 10.31 -16.84
C GLU A 207 7.61 11.78 -16.91
N ALA A 208 7.09 12.52 -17.90
CA ALA A 208 7.36 13.95 -18.01
C ALA A 208 6.87 14.73 -16.77
N LEU A 209 5.65 14.41 -16.27
CA LEU A 209 5.12 15.02 -15.05
C LEU A 209 6.01 14.69 -13.84
N PHE A 210 6.41 13.44 -13.67
CA PHE A 210 7.26 13.01 -12.57
C PHE A 210 8.61 13.74 -12.58
N HIS A 211 9.29 13.77 -13.73
CA HIS A 211 10.56 14.50 -13.89
C HIS A 211 10.40 15.98 -13.61
N GLN A 212 9.37 16.63 -14.15
CA GLN A 212 9.10 18.04 -13.89
C GLN A 212 8.91 18.35 -12.40
N LYS A 213 8.26 17.44 -11.66
CA LYS A 213 7.88 17.65 -10.25
C LYS A 213 8.97 17.23 -9.25
N THR A 214 9.90 16.34 -9.64
CA THR A 214 10.97 15.80 -8.78
C THR A 214 12.37 16.30 -9.18
N SER A 215 12.53 16.90 -10.37
CA SER A 215 13.80 17.51 -10.76
C SER A 215 14.11 18.70 -9.86
N ARG A 216 15.26 18.68 -9.21
CA ARG A 216 15.80 19.90 -8.56
C ARG A 216 16.11 20.92 -9.67
N PRO A 217 15.77 22.20 -9.49
CA PRO A 217 16.44 23.23 -10.29
C PRO A 217 17.94 23.05 -10.06
N VAL A 218 18.68 22.83 -11.14
CA VAL A 218 20.15 22.88 -11.10
C VAL A 218 20.50 24.31 -10.65
N ASN A 219 20.88 24.45 -9.37
CA ASN A 219 21.41 25.72 -8.88
C ASN A 219 22.66 26.01 -9.71
N GLN A 220 22.55 27.01 -10.56
CA GLN A 220 23.68 27.69 -11.19
C GLN A 220 24.50 28.42 -10.14
#